data_5dbed77297b8ed4b27934db71ef20dc8
#
_entry.id   5dbed77297b8ed4b27934db71ef20dc8
#
_cell.length_a   1.000
_cell.length_b   1.000
_cell.length_c   1.000
_cell.angle_alpha   90.00
_cell.angle_beta   90.00
_cell.angle_gamma   90.00
#
_symmetry.space_group_name_H-M   'P 1'
#
loop_
_entity.id
_entity.type
_entity.pdbx_description
1 polymer ?
#
loop_
_entity_poly.entity_id
_entity_poly.type
_entity_poly.pdbx_seq_one_letter_code
_entity_poly.pdbx_strand_id
1 'polypeptide(L)'
;MKKKKSMSWYKLDNAAKIFPPTTDKYDTKTFRFAVSLKEKIDSKILKEALNVTLKDFPIFSSVLKKGFFWYYLEESDIEPEVTLESSPICDYMDEGKLLFKVMYYKKRITVEVSHALTDGTGTLLFLRSLTANYLEIKYEIKDTEILDTSSTISKSDDSFSK
;
A
#
# COMPACT_ATOMS: atom_id res chain seq x y z
N MET A 1 -8.31 -19.28 -25.59
CA MET A 1 -8.47 -17.80 -25.50
C MET A 1 -8.51 -17.43 -24.03
N LYS A 2 -7.45 -16.80 -23.49
CA LYS A 2 -7.47 -16.23 -22.13
C LYS A 2 -8.43 -15.02 -22.14
N LYS A 3 -9.52 -15.08 -21.37
CA LYS A 3 -10.39 -13.92 -21.14
C LYS A 3 -9.51 -12.80 -20.58
N LYS A 4 -9.42 -11.69 -21.29
CA LYS A 4 -8.79 -10.46 -20.83
C LYS A 4 -9.59 -10.01 -19.60
N LYS A 5 -9.02 -10.15 -18.40
CA LYS A 5 -9.59 -9.64 -17.15
C LYS A 5 -9.77 -8.13 -17.36
N SER A 6 -10.97 -7.61 -17.21
CA SER A 6 -11.16 -6.16 -17.24
C SER A 6 -10.43 -5.58 -16.05
N MET A 7 -9.36 -4.83 -16.30
CA MET A 7 -8.62 -4.13 -15.25
C MET A 7 -9.52 -3.01 -14.72
N SER A 8 -9.67 -2.96 -13.41
CA SER A 8 -10.38 -1.87 -12.74
C SER A 8 -9.54 -0.61 -12.79
N TRP A 9 -10.17 0.54 -12.90
CA TRP A 9 -9.50 1.82 -12.81
C TRP A 9 -10.17 2.69 -11.76
N TYR A 10 -9.37 3.53 -11.10
CA TYR A 10 -9.80 4.42 -10.04
C TYR A 10 -9.43 5.85 -10.39
N LYS A 11 -10.36 6.75 -10.17
CA LYS A 11 -10.10 8.18 -10.31
C LYS A 11 -9.28 8.64 -9.12
N LEU A 12 -8.27 9.46 -9.35
CA LEU A 12 -7.58 10.15 -8.25
C LEU A 12 -8.58 11.04 -7.49
N ASP A 13 -8.50 11.04 -6.17
CA ASP A 13 -9.23 11.99 -5.37
C ASP A 13 -8.79 13.44 -5.66
N ASN A 14 -9.53 14.42 -5.17
CA ASN A 14 -9.24 15.82 -5.49
C ASN A 14 -7.91 16.31 -4.91
N ALA A 15 -7.49 15.81 -3.75
CA ALA A 15 -6.20 16.13 -3.16
C ALA A 15 -5.07 15.42 -3.89
N ALA A 16 -5.26 14.14 -4.24
CA ALA A 16 -4.25 13.35 -4.93
C ALA A 16 -3.89 13.87 -6.33
N LYS A 17 -4.80 14.58 -7.01
CA LYS A 17 -4.56 15.14 -8.36
C LYS A 17 -3.41 16.13 -8.44
N ILE A 18 -3.06 16.79 -7.33
CA ILE A 18 -1.96 17.78 -7.32
C ILE A 18 -0.59 17.12 -7.26
N PHE A 19 -0.49 15.88 -6.78
CA PHE A 19 0.80 15.24 -6.56
C PHE A 19 1.49 14.78 -7.84
N PRO A 20 0.86 14.05 -8.80
CA PRO A 20 1.56 13.54 -9.97
C PRO A 20 2.27 14.62 -10.78
N PRO A 21 1.67 15.79 -11.09
CA PRO A 21 2.35 16.81 -11.88
C PRO A 21 3.47 17.56 -11.11
N THR A 22 3.52 17.43 -9.78
CA THR A 22 4.50 18.11 -8.92
C THR A 22 5.53 17.17 -8.31
N THR A 23 5.48 15.87 -8.67
CA THR A 23 6.38 14.84 -8.15
C THR A 23 7.58 14.67 -9.09
N ASP A 24 8.76 14.63 -8.51
CA ASP A 24 10.01 14.32 -9.22
C ASP A 24 10.99 13.58 -8.29
N LYS A 25 12.20 13.31 -8.81
CA LYS A 25 13.23 12.58 -8.03
C LYS A 25 13.78 13.36 -6.82
N TYR A 26 13.55 14.66 -6.73
CA TYR A 26 13.98 15.52 -5.61
C TYR A 26 12.86 15.78 -4.61
N ASP A 27 11.61 15.75 -5.10
CA ASP A 27 10.41 15.89 -4.29
C ASP A 27 9.44 14.75 -4.62
N THR A 28 9.66 13.63 -3.98
CA THR A 28 9.03 12.35 -4.33
C THR A 28 7.55 12.26 -3.94
N LYS A 29 7.06 13.18 -3.09
CA LYS A 29 5.70 13.11 -2.50
C LYS A 29 5.39 11.74 -1.91
N THR A 30 6.42 11.13 -1.34
CA THR A 30 6.37 9.80 -0.72
C THR A 30 6.61 9.94 0.76
N PHE A 31 5.90 9.19 1.56
CA PHE A 31 6.05 9.18 3.02
C PHE A 31 6.10 7.76 3.55
N ARG A 32 6.53 7.62 4.82
CA ARG A 32 6.68 6.33 5.48
C ARG A 32 5.93 6.26 6.78
N PHE A 33 5.34 5.09 7.02
CA PHE A 33 4.97 4.65 8.36
C PHE A 33 5.73 3.36 8.70
N ALA A 34 6.05 3.21 9.97
CA ALA A 34 6.73 2.02 10.45
C ALA A 34 6.15 1.54 11.78
N VAL A 35 6.19 0.24 11.98
CA VAL A 35 5.84 -0.42 13.24
C VAL A 35 7.01 -1.28 13.70
N SER A 36 7.33 -1.23 14.98
CA SER A 36 8.35 -2.08 15.59
C SER A 36 7.70 -3.18 16.42
N LEU A 37 8.08 -4.42 16.15
CA LEU A 37 7.62 -5.60 16.89
C LEU A 37 8.64 -6.03 17.94
N LYS A 38 8.26 -6.98 18.79
CA LYS A 38 9.15 -7.50 19.84
C LYS A 38 10.25 -8.42 19.26
N GLU A 39 9.96 -9.10 18.17
CA GLU A 39 10.84 -10.09 17.54
C GLU A 39 11.31 -9.67 16.15
N LYS A 40 12.31 -10.37 15.63
CA LYS A 40 12.77 -10.18 14.25
C LYS A 40 11.68 -10.53 13.25
N ILE A 41 11.61 -9.74 12.20
CA ILE A 41 10.67 -9.94 11.11
C ILE A 41 11.13 -11.12 10.25
N ASP A 42 10.21 -12.05 9.98
CA ASP A 42 10.37 -13.08 8.96
C ASP A 42 9.81 -12.54 7.63
N SER A 43 10.69 -12.43 6.64
CA SER A 43 10.33 -11.85 5.34
C SER A 43 9.35 -12.72 4.53
N LYS A 44 9.38 -14.04 4.72
CA LYS A 44 8.45 -14.95 4.03
C LYS A 44 7.04 -14.80 4.58
N ILE A 45 6.92 -14.80 5.91
CA ILE A 45 5.63 -14.55 6.59
C ILE A 45 5.10 -13.15 6.24
N LEU A 46 5.99 -12.14 6.19
CA LEU A 46 5.59 -10.78 5.80
C LEU A 46 5.08 -10.72 4.35
N LYS A 47 5.69 -11.48 3.43
CA LYS A 47 5.20 -11.57 2.05
C LYS A 47 3.84 -12.24 1.97
N GLU A 48 3.61 -13.29 2.75
CA GLU A 48 2.31 -13.97 2.83
C GLU A 48 1.24 -13.02 3.40
N ALA A 49 1.55 -12.35 4.50
CA ALA A 49 0.67 -11.35 5.11
C ALA A 49 0.33 -10.21 4.13
N LEU A 50 1.30 -9.75 3.35
CA LEU A 50 1.08 -8.74 2.32
C LEU A 50 0.08 -9.22 1.27
N ASN A 51 0.21 -10.46 0.80
CA ASN A 51 -0.72 -11.02 -0.18
C ASN A 51 -2.16 -11.16 0.37
N VAL A 52 -2.30 -11.44 1.67
CA VAL A 52 -3.61 -11.45 2.35
C VAL A 52 -4.17 -10.02 2.43
N THR A 53 -3.36 -9.08 2.91
CA THR A 53 -3.77 -7.68 3.10
C THR A 53 -4.23 -7.02 1.80
N LEU A 54 -3.57 -7.29 0.69
CA LEU A 54 -3.93 -6.70 -0.62
C LEU A 54 -5.32 -7.10 -1.12
N LYS A 55 -5.89 -8.20 -0.64
CA LYS A 55 -7.28 -8.58 -0.96
C LYS A 55 -8.28 -7.58 -0.39
N ASP A 56 -7.96 -7.01 0.77
CA ASP A 56 -8.78 -6.01 1.45
C ASP A 56 -8.48 -4.56 0.97
N PHE A 57 -7.32 -4.36 0.36
CA PHE A 57 -6.85 -3.06 -0.13
C PHE A 57 -6.48 -3.11 -1.62
N PRO A 58 -7.44 -3.41 -2.52
CA PRO A 58 -7.16 -3.63 -3.95
C PRO A 58 -6.53 -2.41 -4.64
N ILE A 59 -6.80 -1.19 -4.16
CA ILE A 59 -6.23 0.04 -4.70
C ILE A 59 -4.70 0.05 -4.61
N PHE A 60 -4.10 -0.63 -3.63
CA PHE A 60 -2.65 -0.73 -3.50
C PHE A 60 -2.01 -1.55 -4.63
N SER A 61 -2.77 -2.40 -5.32
CA SER A 61 -2.31 -3.11 -6.51
C SER A 61 -2.39 -2.28 -7.79
N SER A 62 -2.57 -0.96 -7.68
CA SER A 62 -2.69 -0.07 -8.82
C SER A 62 -1.38 0.64 -9.14
N VAL A 63 -1.26 1.04 -10.41
CA VAL A 63 -0.18 1.87 -10.94
C VAL A 63 -0.73 3.20 -11.43
N LEU A 64 0.08 4.25 -11.37
CA LEU A 64 -0.28 5.54 -11.91
C LEU A 64 -0.18 5.52 -13.44
N LYS A 65 -1.19 6.02 -14.10
CA LYS A 65 -1.26 6.20 -15.56
C LYS A 65 -1.58 7.64 -15.89
N LYS A 66 -0.99 8.10 -16.98
CA LYS A 66 -1.28 9.41 -17.55
C LYS A 66 -2.27 9.27 -18.70
N GLY A 67 -3.46 9.83 -18.52
CA GLY A 67 -4.43 9.99 -19.59
C GLY A 67 -4.17 11.25 -20.43
N PHE A 68 -5.07 11.57 -21.34
CA PHE A 68 -4.95 12.72 -22.22
C PHE A 68 -5.01 14.07 -21.47
N PHE A 69 -5.86 14.13 -20.43
CA PHE A 69 -6.08 15.35 -19.63
C PHE A 69 -5.87 15.18 -18.12
N TRP A 70 -5.77 13.92 -17.62
CA TRP A 70 -5.66 13.65 -16.19
C TRP A 70 -4.91 12.36 -15.91
N TYR A 71 -4.40 12.25 -14.69
CA TYR A 71 -3.86 11.01 -14.16
C TYR A 71 -4.98 10.15 -13.56
N TYR A 72 -4.79 8.84 -13.58
CA TYR A 72 -5.69 7.85 -12.96
C TYR A 72 -4.88 6.64 -12.46
N LEU A 73 -5.50 5.87 -11.57
CA LEU A 73 -4.93 4.62 -11.09
C LEU A 73 -5.55 3.46 -11.88
N GLU A 74 -4.72 2.52 -12.32
CA GLU A 74 -5.14 1.33 -13.04
C GLU A 74 -4.66 0.09 -12.29
N GLU A 75 -5.57 -0.86 -12.05
CA GLU A 75 -5.21 -2.14 -11.44
C GLU A 75 -4.11 -2.81 -12.26
N SER A 76 -3.14 -3.42 -11.60
CA SER A 76 -1.96 -4.04 -12.20
C SER A 76 -1.76 -5.43 -11.66
N ASP A 77 -1.22 -6.32 -12.50
CA ASP A 77 -0.80 -7.67 -12.10
C ASP A 77 0.65 -7.69 -11.55
N ILE A 78 1.25 -6.52 -11.27
CA ILE A 78 2.58 -6.44 -10.67
C ILE A 78 2.50 -6.99 -9.25
N GLU A 79 3.28 -8.03 -8.97
CA GLU A 79 3.40 -8.57 -7.64
C GLU A 79 4.29 -7.67 -6.77
N PRO A 80 3.78 -7.17 -5.63
CA PRO A 80 4.60 -6.40 -4.71
C PRO A 80 5.65 -7.28 -4.03
N GLU A 81 6.83 -6.76 -3.84
CA GLU A 81 7.91 -7.44 -3.14
C GLU A 81 8.07 -6.91 -1.72
N VAL A 82 8.57 -7.79 -0.83
CA VAL A 82 9.03 -7.43 0.51
C VAL A 82 10.54 -7.36 0.47
N THR A 83 11.11 -6.18 0.73
CA THR A 83 12.54 -5.94 0.60
C THR A 83 13.19 -5.54 1.93
N LEU A 84 14.51 -5.74 2.04
CA LEU A 84 15.27 -5.20 3.16
C LEU A 84 15.34 -3.68 3.04
N GLU A 85 15.02 -2.97 4.13
CA GLU A 85 15.15 -1.52 4.14
C GLU A 85 16.62 -1.11 4.06
N SER A 86 16.99 -0.45 2.97
CA SER A 86 18.38 -0.09 2.65
C SER A 86 18.65 1.42 2.67
N SER A 87 17.60 2.25 2.62
CA SER A 87 17.72 3.70 2.56
C SER A 87 16.80 4.39 3.58
N PRO A 88 17.27 5.43 4.27
CA PRO A 88 16.43 6.27 5.11
C PRO A 88 15.58 7.27 4.31
N ILE A 89 15.88 7.47 3.03
CA ILE A 89 15.21 8.43 2.15
C ILE A 89 14.10 7.72 1.39
N CYS A 90 12.94 8.37 1.29
CA CYS A 90 11.83 7.87 0.49
C CYS A 90 12.18 7.86 -1.00
N ASP A 91 11.88 6.78 -1.67
CA ASP A 91 12.20 6.61 -3.08
C ASP A 91 11.15 7.30 -3.98
N TYR A 92 11.59 7.71 -5.16
CA TYR A 92 10.70 8.12 -6.23
C TYR A 92 10.00 6.89 -6.82
N MET A 93 8.68 6.97 -6.93
CA MET A 93 7.85 5.91 -7.51
C MET A 93 7.37 6.34 -8.89
N ASP A 94 7.99 5.78 -9.92
CA ASP A 94 7.71 6.10 -11.34
C ASP A 94 6.31 5.68 -11.78
N GLU A 95 5.83 6.33 -12.85
CA GLU A 95 4.65 5.87 -13.59
C GLU A 95 4.80 4.40 -14.02
N GLY A 96 3.72 3.63 -13.92
CA GLY A 96 3.69 2.22 -14.30
C GLY A 96 4.32 1.25 -13.29
N LYS A 97 4.80 1.75 -12.14
CA LYS A 97 5.21 0.93 -10.99
C LYS A 97 4.16 1.02 -9.88
N LEU A 98 4.20 0.08 -8.96
CA LEU A 98 3.38 0.17 -7.74
C LEU A 98 3.76 1.42 -6.95
N LEU A 99 2.77 2.08 -6.38
CA LEU A 99 2.92 3.34 -5.65
C LEU A 99 3.16 3.14 -4.16
N PHE A 100 3.58 1.95 -3.77
CA PHE A 100 3.97 1.63 -2.41
C PHE A 100 5.10 0.59 -2.38
N LYS A 101 5.77 0.49 -1.24
CA LYS A 101 6.77 -0.53 -0.93
C LYS A 101 6.55 -1.04 0.49
N VAL A 102 6.78 -2.33 0.68
CA VAL A 102 6.86 -2.95 2.01
C VAL A 102 8.30 -3.37 2.25
N MET A 103 8.86 -2.87 3.33
CA MET A 103 10.24 -3.12 3.70
C MET A 103 10.32 -3.62 5.14
N TYR A 104 11.40 -4.27 5.47
CA TYR A 104 11.68 -4.65 6.85
C TYR A 104 13.14 -4.42 7.22
N TYR A 105 13.38 -4.15 8.49
CA TYR A 105 14.72 -4.12 9.06
C TYR A 105 14.68 -4.58 10.50
N LYS A 106 15.40 -5.66 10.82
CA LYS A 106 15.41 -6.29 12.16
C LYS A 106 14.01 -6.58 12.67
N LYS A 107 13.47 -5.73 13.56
CA LYS A 107 12.16 -5.87 14.23
C LYS A 107 11.09 -4.94 13.65
N ARG A 108 11.41 -4.18 12.61
CA ARG A 108 10.56 -3.13 12.06
C ARG A 108 10.00 -3.53 10.70
N ILE A 109 8.71 -3.30 10.53
CA ILE A 109 8.03 -3.30 9.23
C ILE A 109 7.83 -1.84 8.84
N THR A 110 8.18 -1.49 7.62
CA THR A 110 8.05 -0.14 7.06
C THR A 110 7.20 -0.21 5.79
N VAL A 111 6.21 0.68 5.70
CA VAL A 111 5.43 0.90 4.47
C VAL A 111 5.75 2.31 3.97
N GLU A 112 6.16 2.39 2.72
CA GLU A 112 6.42 3.63 2.00
C GLU A 112 5.38 3.78 0.92
N VAL A 113 4.75 4.95 0.81
CA VAL A 113 3.59 5.18 -0.05
C VAL A 113 3.67 6.55 -0.71
N SER A 114 3.36 6.60 -2.00
CA SER A 114 3.15 7.86 -2.72
C SER A 114 1.81 8.48 -2.33
N HIS A 115 1.78 9.80 -2.12
CA HIS A 115 0.56 10.56 -1.88
C HIS A 115 -0.46 10.50 -3.04
N ALA A 116 -0.02 10.08 -4.24
CA ALA A 116 -0.94 9.83 -5.35
C ALA A 116 -1.83 8.58 -5.13
N LEU A 117 -1.40 7.64 -4.27
CA LEU A 117 -2.16 6.42 -3.97
C LEU A 117 -3.17 6.62 -2.85
N THR A 118 -2.72 7.17 -1.73
CA THR A 118 -3.54 7.36 -0.52
C THR A 118 -2.90 8.37 0.43
N ASP A 119 -3.68 8.79 1.41
CA ASP A 119 -3.24 9.66 2.50
C ASP A 119 -2.63 8.88 3.69
N GLY A 120 -2.29 9.62 4.74
CA GLY A 120 -1.75 9.04 5.97
C GLY A 120 -2.72 8.09 6.67
N THR A 121 -4.02 8.38 6.63
CA THR A 121 -5.05 7.54 7.27
C THR A 121 -5.17 6.20 6.56
N GLY A 122 -5.27 6.20 5.22
CA GLY A 122 -5.31 4.98 4.42
C GLY A 122 -4.06 4.13 4.58
N THR A 123 -2.88 4.78 4.63
CA THR A 123 -1.61 4.08 4.88
C THR A 123 -1.55 3.46 6.27
N LEU A 124 -2.05 4.16 7.29
CA LEU A 124 -2.09 3.63 8.66
C LEU A 124 -3.00 2.41 8.76
N LEU A 125 -4.18 2.45 8.13
CA LEU A 125 -5.10 1.31 8.08
C LEU A 125 -4.45 0.12 7.37
N PHE A 126 -3.79 0.35 6.24
CA PHE A 126 -3.04 -0.69 5.53
C PHE A 126 -1.95 -1.31 6.41
N LEU A 127 -1.10 -0.49 7.07
CA LEU A 127 -0.03 -0.98 7.94
C LEU A 127 -0.56 -1.76 9.14
N ARG A 128 -1.68 -1.33 9.75
CA ARG A 128 -2.35 -2.06 10.83
C ARG A 128 -2.82 -3.43 10.36
N SER A 129 -3.52 -3.49 9.24
CA SER A 129 -4.00 -4.74 8.66
C SER A 129 -2.85 -5.69 8.29
N LEU A 130 -1.79 -5.16 7.66
CA LEU A 130 -0.58 -5.92 7.34
C LEU A 130 0.08 -6.50 8.58
N THR A 131 0.18 -5.70 9.65
CA THR A 131 0.78 -6.13 10.92
C THR A 131 -0.06 -7.20 11.59
N ALA A 132 -1.38 -7.06 11.59
CA ALA A 132 -2.29 -8.06 12.14
C ALA A 132 -2.17 -9.38 11.40
N ASN A 133 -2.29 -9.37 10.07
CA ASN A 133 -2.14 -10.57 9.24
C ASN A 133 -0.76 -11.23 9.45
N TYR A 134 0.30 -10.43 9.60
CA TYR A 134 1.64 -10.95 9.90
C TYR A 134 1.68 -11.70 11.24
N LEU A 135 1.08 -11.14 12.29
CA LEU A 135 1.05 -11.75 13.62
C LEU A 135 0.15 -13.00 13.64
N GLU A 136 -0.99 -12.95 12.96
CA GLU A 136 -1.89 -14.09 12.81
C GLU A 136 -1.20 -15.29 12.15
N ILE A 137 -0.53 -15.06 11.03
CA ILE A 137 0.20 -16.10 10.32
C ILE A 137 1.39 -16.60 11.15
N LYS A 138 2.16 -15.69 11.76
CA LYS A 138 3.36 -16.02 12.51
C LYS A 138 3.08 -16.87 13.75
N TYR A 139 1.98 -16.59 14.44
CA TYR A 139 1.64 -17.26 15.71
C TYR A 139 0.47 -18.24 15.57
N GLU A 140 0.01 -18.50 14.32
CA GLU A 140 -1.13 -19.40 14.04
C GLU A 140 -2.38 -19.07 14.86
N ILE A 141 -2.62 -17.77 15.10
CA ILE A 141 -3.76 -17.30 15.90
C ILE A 141 -4.99 -17.35 15.00
N LYS A 142 -5.98 -18.17 15.38
CA LYS A 142 -7.29 -18.21 14.74
C LYS A 142 -8.24 -17.32 15.54
N ASP A 143 -8.94 -16.44 14.86
CA ASP A 143 -9.88 -15.46 15.42
C ASP A 143 -9.21 -14.43 16.34
N THR A 144 -8.66 -13.41 15.73
CA THR A 144 -8.23 -12.24 16.50
C THR A 144 -9.32 -11.18 16.53
N GLU A 145 -10.04 -11.08 17.64
CA GLU A 145 -10.68 -9.84 18.09
C GLU A 145 -9.68 -8.67 18.26
N ILE A 146 -8.41 -8.86 17.84
CA ILE A 146 -7.32 -7.90 18.07
C ILE A 146 -7.53 -6.61 17.28
N LEU A 147 -8.25 -6.67 16.19
CA LEU A 147 -8.62 -5.50 15.41
C LEU A 147 -10.08 -5.61 15.04
N ASP A 148 -10.96 -4.99 15.80
CA ASP A 148 -12.27 -4.62 15.30
C ASP A 148 -12.07 -3.64 14.12
N THR A 149 -11.82 -4.21 12.95
CA THR A 149 -11.73 -3.48 11.68
C THR A 149 -13.11 -3.16 11.14
N SER A 150 -14.17 -3.52 11.89
CA SER A 150 -15.56 -3.26 11.56
C SER A 150 -16.00 -1.82 11.81
N SER A 151 -15.07 -0.93 12.25
CA SER A 151 -15.35 0.49 12.16
C SER A 151 -15.54 0.85 10.69
N THR A 152 -16.74 0.98 10.32
CA THR A 152 -17.55 1.46 9.21
C THR A 152 -16.94 2.48 8.24
N ILE A 153 -15.64 2.49 8.03
CA ILE A 153 -15.02 3.16 6.91
C ILE A 153 -14.76 2.05 5.90
N SER A 154 -15.57 2.00 4.85
CA SER A 154 -15.29 1.15 3.70
C SER A 154 -13.82 1.34 3.33
N LYS A 155 -13.04 0.26 3.34
CA LYS A 155 -11.60 0.26 3.01
C LYS A 155 -11.33 0.76 1.57
N SER A 156 -12.39 1.07 0.83
CA SER A 156 -12.42 1.64 -0.50
C SER A 156 -12.96 3.07 -0.54
N ASP A 157 -13.45 3.62 0.59
CA ASP A 157 -13.98 4.98 0.60
C ASP A 157 -12.82 5.97 0.60
N ASP A 158 -12.81 6.76 -0.43
CA ASP A 158 -12.01 7.95 -0.61
C ASP A 158 -12.32 8.93 0.54
N SER A 159 -11.32 9.18 1.39
CA SER A 159 -11.46 10.06 2.56
C SER A 159 -11.85 11.51 2.21
N PHE A 160 -11.84 11.87 0.92
CA PHE A 160 -12.09 13.22 0.39
C PHE A 160 -13.29 13.29 -0.56
N SER A 161 -14.09 12.23 -0.68
CA SER A 161 -15.27 12.23 -1.58
C SER A 161 -16.57 12.70 -0.90
N LYS A 162 -16.48 13.36 0.26
CA LYS A 162 -17.64 14.01 0.90
C LYS A 162 -17.63 15.50 0.70
#